data_c479c0869529901da7d93be3d31d1538
#
_entry.id   c479c0869529901da7d93be3d31d1538
#
_cell.length_a   1.000
_cell.length_b   1.000
_cell.length_c   1.000
_cell.angle_alpha   90.00
_cell.angle_beta   90.00
_cell.angle_gamma   90.00
#
_symmetry.space_group_name_H-M   'P 1'
#
loop_
_entity.id
_entity.type
_entity.pdbx_description
1 polymer ?
#
loop_
_entity_poly.entity_id
_entity_poly.type
_entity_poly.pdbx_seq_one_letter_code
_entity_poly.pdbx_strand_id
1 'polypeptide(L)'
;YPLVCLINGESASGSEMLSGALQDHKRAILVGTRTYGKGSVQQTFPLRSVNGRAAVKITIAEYFLPSGRSIHRKGVEPDIEVADTRQNNHEAFEALRLRGALDAYWAAHWPGQAERLRAVAEYDAAQTACYPDFDAWFERFADGLTADKARAALRQWIRLRVQEELGAPLFTDVQEDAQLQRAIVELVRQIPDSPAEQVEMYRSFLSKQPVPAEEK
;
A
#
# COMPACT_ATOMS: atom_id res chain seq x y z
N TYR A 1 -22.59 -3.25 -8.71
CA TYR A 1 -21.90 -3.27 -7.42
C TYR A 1 -20.98 -2.05 -7.29
N PRO A 2 -20.76 -1.52 -6.08
CA PRO A 2 -19.84 -0.43 -5.81
C PRO A 2 -18.40 -0.77 -6.20
N LEU A 3 -17.62 0.25 -6.55
CA LEU A 3 -16.23 0.08 -6.94
C LEU A 3 -15.41 1.28 -6.45
N VAL A 4 -14.31 0.99 -5.77
CA VAL A 4 -13.28 1.94 -5.40
C VAL A 4 -11.95 1.49 -6.01
N CYS A 5 -11.20 2.42 -6.57
CA CYS A 5 -9.91 2.14 -7.20
C CYS A 5 -8.80 2.86 -6.42
N LEU A 6 -7.80 2.11 -5.96
CA LEU A 6 -6.61 2.67 -5.33
C LEU A 6 -5.60 3.08 -6.39
N ILE A 7 -5.07 4.29 -6.29
CA ILE A 7 -4.03 4.85 -7.18
C ILE A 7 -2.93 5.54 -6.38
N ASN A 8 -1.72 5.52 -6.92
CA ASN A 8 -0.58 6.25 -6.34
C ASN A 8 0.43 6.65 -7.43
N GLY A 9 1.54 7.28 -7.05
CA GLY A 9 2.60 7.73 -7.97
C GLY A 9 3.29 6.61 -8.76
N GLU A 10 3.11 5.35 -8.40
CA GLU A 10 3.61 4.19 -9.15
C GLU A 10 2.60 3.66 -10.17
N SER A 11 1.34 4.08 -10.08
CA SER A 11 0.31 3.77 -11.07
C SER A 11 0.65 4.47 -12.38
N ALA A 12 0.95 3.71 -13.44
CA ALA A 12 1.44 4.25 -14.70
C ALA A 12 0.80 3.59 -15.93
N SER A 13 0.73 4.31 -17.06
CA SER A 13 0.35 3.78 -18.37
C SER A 13 -1.05 3.15 -18.38
N GLY A 14 -1.16 1.84 -18.61
CA GLY A 14 -2.45 1.12 -18.69
C GLY A 14 -3.29 1.23 -17.41
N SER A 15 -2.67 1.27 -16.24
CA SER A 15 -3.39 1.50 -14.98
C SER A 15 -3.98 2.90 -14.89
N GLU A 16 -3.30 3.92 -15.44
CA GLU A 16 -3.81 5.28 -15.53
C GLU A 16 -4.98 5.40 -16.50
N MET A 17 -4.90 4.69 -17.64
CA MET A 17 -5.99 4.63 -18.61
C MET A 17 -7.24 4.00 -18.01
N LEU A 18 -7.07 2.87 -17.30
CA LEU A 18 -8.18 2.17 -16.67
C LEU A 18 -8.81 3.02 -15.56
N SER A 19 -8.00 3.49 -14.62
CA SER A 19 -8.48 4.29 -13.49
C SER A 19 -9.12 5.59 -13.96
N GLY A 20 -8.48 6.30 -14.89
CA GLY A 20 -9.02 7.54 -15.45
C GLY A 20 -10.32 7.33 -16.25
N ALA A 21 -10.44 6.24 -16.99
CA ALA A 21 -11.69 5.90 -17.70
C ALA A 21 -12.82 5.58 -16.70
N LEU A 22 -12.52 4.83 -15.63
CA LEU A 22 -13.49 4.55 -14.57
C LEU A 22 -13.95 5.85 -13.88
N GLN A 23 -13.05 6.79 -13.64
CA GLN A 23 -13.35 8.11 -13.07
C GLN A 23 -14.22 8.94 -14.01
N ASP A 24 -13.83 9.08 -15.28
CA ASP A 24 -14.56 9.88 -16.27
C ASP A 24 -16.00 9.37 -16.46
N HIS A 25 -16.20 8.05 -16.39
CA HIS A 25 -17.52 7.42 -16.43
C HIS A 25 -18.23 7.37 -15.07
N LYS A 26 -17.66 7.93 -14.02
CA LYS A 26 -18.20 7.89 -12.64
C LYS A 26 -18.53 6.46 -12.19
N ARG A 27 -17.75 5.49 -12.67
CA ARG A 27 -17.97 4.06 -12.36
C ARG A 27 -17.25 3.64 -11.09
N ALA A 28 -16.16 4.31 -10.73
CA ALA A 28 -15.40 4.09 -9.48
C ALA A 28 -15.04 5.43 -8.85
N ILE A 29 -14.88 5.42 -7.53
CA ILE A 29 -14.22 6.47 -6.76
C ILE A 29 -12.73 6.14 -6.72
N LEU A 30 -11.87 7.09 -7.08
CA LEU A 30 -10.42 6.94 -7.00
C LEU A 30 -9.92 7.47 -5.65
N VAL A 31 -9.19 6.64 -4.91
CA VAL A 31 -8.62 6.98 -3.61
C VAL A 31 -7.10 6.81 -3.67
N GLY A 32 -6.36 7.77 -3.14
CA GLY A 32 -4.91 7.68 -3.05
C GLY A 32 -4.18 8.97 -3.38
N THR A 33 -3.12 8.89 -4.18
CA THR A 33 -2.36 10.05 -4.66
C THR A 33 -2.30 10.07 -6.17
N ARG A 34 -1.94 11.23 -6.74
CA ARG A 34 -1.81 11.42 -8.18
C ARG A 34 -0.90 10.37 -8.82
N THR A 35 -1.30 9.84 -9.97
CA THR A 35 -0.56 8.84 -10.71
C THR A 35 0.67 9.40 -11.43
N TYR A 36 1.49 8.54 -12.02
CA TYR A 36 2.79 8.86 -12.61
C TYR A 36 2.72 9.84 -13.80
N GLY A 37 1.73 9.70 -14.69
CA GLY A 37 1.61 10.56 -15.89
C GLY A 37 2.29 10.00 -17.14
N LYS A 38 2.25 8.67 -17.35
CA LYS A 38 2.78 8.04 -18.58
C LYS A 38 1.68 7.87 -19.62
N GLY A 39 1.32 8.95 -20.31
CA GLY A 39 0.33 8.95 -21.38
C GLY A 39 0.88 8.68 -22.79
N SER A 40 2.16 8.32 -22.96
CA SER A 40 2.78 8.10 -24.26
C SER A 40 2.84 6.62 -24.65
N VAL A 41 2.58 6.35 -25.93
CA VAL A 41 2.82 5.04 -26.56
C VAL A 41 4.20 5.04 -27.21
N GLN A 42 5.02 4.06 -26.89
CA GLN A 42 6.36 3.90 -27.44
C GLN A 42 6.47 2.60 -28.24
N GLN A 43 7.10 2.68 -29.39
CA GLN A 43 7.41 1.53 -30.24
C GLN A 43 8.91 1.40 -30.43
N THR A 44 9.41 0.17 -30.41
CA THR A 44 10.81 -0.15 -30.63
C THR A 44 11.01 -0.61 -32.07
N PHE A 45 11.94 0.06 -32.78
CA PHE A 45 12.28 -0.24 -34.15
C PHE A 45 13.73 -0.79 -34.20
N PRO A 46 13.97 -2.04 -34.65
CA PRO A 46 15.31 -2.58 -34.80
C PRO A 46 16.07 -1.85 -35.90
N LEU A 47 17.33 -1.52 -35.66
CA LEU A 47 18.22 -0.90 -36.63
C LEU A 47 18.89 -1.98 -37.45
N ARG A 48 18.56 -2.08 -38.75
CA ARG A 48 19.12 -3.09 -39.69
C ARG A 48 20.61 -2.94 -39.92
N SER A 49 21.12 -1.70 -39.83
CA SER A 49 22.54 -1.36 -40.08
C SER A 49 23.53 -1.93 -39.04
N VAL A 50 23.04 -2.44 -37.90
CA VAL A 50 23.85 -3.00 -36.80
C VAL A 50 23.52 -4.47 -36.53
N ASN A 51 23.14 -5.22 -37.56
CA ASN A 51 22.81 -6.65 -37.48
C ASN A 51 21.79 -6.99 -36.37
N GLY A 52 20.78 -6.11 -36.15
CA GLY A 52 19.75 -6.30 -35.16
C GLY A 52 20.19 -6.16 -33.70
N ARG A 53 21.45 -5.73 -33.46
CA ARG A 53 21.98 -5.55 -32.08
C ARG A 53 21.62 -4.21 -31.45
N ALA A 54 21.00 -3.30 -32.19
CA ALA A 54 20.53 -2.01 -31.70
C ALA A 54 19.11 -1.74 -32.15
N ALA A 55 18.37 -0.98 -31.35
CA ALA A 55 17.03 -0.56 -31.65
C ALA A 55 16.79 0.88 -31.16
N VAL A 56 15.89 1.59 -31.85
CA VAL A 56 15.44 2.91 -31.45
C VAL A 56 14.02 2.78 -30.87
N LYS A 57 13.79 3.37 -29.71
CA LYS A 57 12.47 3.46 -29.07
C LYS A 57 11.93 4.87 -29.28
N ILE A 58 10.82 4.97 -30.02
CA ILE A 58 10.22 6.23 -30.42
C ILE A 58 8.81 6.34 -29.87
N THR A 59 8.41 7.51 -29.38
CA THR A 59 7.03 7.82 -29.05
C THR A 59 6.25 8.03 -30.34
N ILE A 60 5.17 7.25 -30.53
CA ILE A 60 4.36 7.24 -31.75
C ILE A 60 2.93 7.76 -31.54
N ALA A 61 2.45 7.81 -30.30
CA ALA A 61 1.10 8.29 -29.97
C ALA A 61 1.01 8.70 -28.51
N GLU A 62 -0.10 9.38 -28.16
CA GLU A 62 -0.50 9.69 -26.79
C GLU A 62 -1.89 9.13 -26.52
N TYR A 63 -2.12 8.77 -25.25
CA TYR A 63 -3.43 8.36 -24.76
C TYR A 63 -4.24 9.57 -24.29
N PHE A 64 -5.53 9.54 -24.60
CA PHE A 64 -6.53 10.46 -24.07
C PHE A 64 -7.59 9.65 -23.34
N LEU A 65 -8.04 10.15 -22.21
CA LEU A 65 -9.16 9.58 -21.48
C LEU A 65 -10.48 9.86 -22.19
N PRO A 66 -11.59 9.20 -21.84
CA PRO A 66 -12.90 9.40 -22.46
C PRO A 66 -13.37 10.85 -22.49
N SER A 67 -13.03 11.66 -21.48
CA SER A 67 -13.28 13.10 -21.42
C SER A 67 -12.43 13.94 -22.38
N GLY A 68 -11.48 13.36 -23.10
CA GLY A 68 -10.53 14.04 -23.97
C GLY A 68 -9.30 14.62 -23.23
N ARG A 69 -9.18 14.47 -21.91
CA ARG A 69 -7.99 14.94 -21.16
C ARG A 69 -6.80 14.01 -21.39
N SER A 70 -5.62 14.63 -21.57
CA SER A 70 -4.34 13.88 -21.62
C SER A 70 -3.83 13.62 -20.21
N ILE A 71 -3.33 12.40 -19.98
CA ILE A 71 -2.64 12.01 -18.76
C ILE A 71 -1.13 12.22 -18.84
N HIS A 72 -0.59 12.53 -20.04
CA HIS A 72 0.85 12.63 -20.24
C HIS A 72 1.45 13.77 -19.40
N ARG A 73 2.42 13.44 -18.54
CA ARG A 73 3.08 14.32 -17.55
C ARG A 73 2.14 14.97 -16.51
N LYS A 74 0.86 14.59 -16.51
CA LYS A 74 -0.15 15.13 -15.58
C LYS A 74 -0.61 14.09 -14.58
N GLY A 75 -0.73 12.83 -15.03
CA GLY A 75 -1.35 11.77 -14.24
C GLY A 75 -2.87 11.89 -14.14
N VAL A 76 -3.43 11.03 -13.33
CA VAL A 76 -4.83 11.04 -12.91
C VAL A 76 -4.86 11.46 -11.44
N GLU A 77 -5.62 12.51 -11.12
CA GLU A 77 -5.84 12.93 -9.74
C GLU A 77 -6.88 12.03 -9.07
N PRO A 78 -6.70 11.66 -7.81
CA PRO A 78 -7.72 10.91 -7.07
C PRO A 78 -8.95 11.79 -6.80
N ASP A 79 -10.11 11.16 -6.61
CA ASP A 79 -11.31 11.86 -6.11
C ASP A 79 -11.19 12.14 -4.61
N ILE A 80 -10.44 11.29 -3.90
CA ILE A 80 -10.15 11.43 -2.47
C ILE A 80 -8.63 11.27 -2.28
N GLU A 81 -7.97 12.36 -1.91
CA GLU A 81 -6.54 12.34 -1.66
C GLU A 81 -6.22 11.72 -0.29
N VAL A 82 -5.34 10.71 -0.29
CA VAL A 82 -4.83 10.05 0.91
C VAL A 82 -3.36 9.74 0.69
N ALA A 83 -2.50 10.22 1.59
CA ALA A 83 -1.07 9.97 1.52
C ALA A 83 -0.72 8.48 1.55
N ASP A 84 0.29 8.06 0.77
CA ASP A 84 0.82 6.69 0.83
C ASP A 84 1.76 6.55 2.03
N THR A 85 1.26 5.97 3.11
CA THR A 85 2.04 5.76 4.35
C THR A 85 3.09 4.66 4.21
N ARG A 86 2.97 3.78 3.21
CA ARG A 86 3.90 2.65 3.01
C ARG A 86 5.30 3.08 2.61
N GLN A 87 5.45 4.17 1.87
CA GLN A 87 6.77 4.71 1.51
C GLN A 87 7.55 5.15 2.75
N ASN A 88 6.89 5.83 3.68
CA ASN A 88 7.53 6.28 4.93
C ASN A 88 7.98 5.10 5.80
N ASN A 89 7.22 4.00 5.79
CA ASN A 89 7.54 2.79 6.54
C ASN A 89 8.67 1.99 5.88
N HIS A 90 8.80 2.06 4.55
CA HIS A 90 9.85 1.37 3.81
C HIS A 90 11.26 1.85 4.18
N GLU A 91 11.47 3.16 4.32
CA GLU A 91 12.77 3.71 4.73
C GLU A 91 13.18 3.22 6.12
N ALA A 92 12.25 3.23 7.08
CA ALA A 92 12.50 2.72 8.43
C ALA A 92 12.78 1.21 8.42
N PHE A 93 12.02 0.45 7.62
CA PHE A 93 12.22 -0.99 7.45
C PHE A 93 13.61 -1.31 6.91
N GLU A 94 14.04 -0.66 5.83
CA GLU A 94 15.36 -0.89 5.25
C GLU A 94 16.50 -0.47 6.21
N ALA A 95 16.34 0.64 6.91
CA ALA A 95 17.34 1.08 7.90
C ALA A 95 17.53 0.04 9.03
N LEU A 96 16.43 -0.48 9.58
CA LEU A 96 16.47 -1.49 10.66
C LEU A 96 16.94 -2.85 10.13
N ARG A 97 16.56 -3.23 8.91
CA ARG A 97 17.02 -4.46 8.26
C ARG A 97 18.54 -4.45 8.05
N LEU A 98 19.08 -3.37 7.52
CA LEU A 98 20.53 -3.24 7.28
C LEU A 98 21.35 -3.25 8.58
N ARG A 99 20.76 -2.80 9.70
CA ARG A 99 21.38 -2.88 11.03
C ARG A 99 21.29 -4.28 11.67
N GLY A 100 20.60 -5.23 11.03
CA GLY A 100 20.31 -6.55 11.60
C GLY A 100 19.35 -6.53 12.80
N ALA A 101 18.69 -5.39 13.02
CA ALA A 101 17.82 -5.18 14.18
C ALA A 101 16.57 -6.06 14.14
N LEU A 102 16.00 -6.26 12.94
CA LEU A 102 14.78 -7.04 12.75
C LEU A 102 15.04 -8.54 12.97
N ASP A 103 16.16 -9.06 12.44
CA ASP A 103 16.57 -10.45 12.66
C ASP A 103 16.91 -10.71 14.13
N ALA A 104 17.61 -9.78 14.78
CA ALA A 104 17.95 -9.88 16.20
C ALA A 104 16.69 -9.94 17.07
N TYR A 105 15.68 -9.12 16.77
CA TYR A 105 14.40 -9.16 17.48
C TYR A 105 13.68 -10.50 17.30
N TRP A 106 13.58 -10.98 16.08
CA TRP A 106 12.94 -12.25 15.77
C TRP A 106 13.62 -13.41 16.49
N ALA A 107 14.95 -13.49 16.39
CA ALA A 107 15.72 -14.57 17.03
C ALA A 107 15.60 -14.57 18.56
N ALA A 108 15.47 -13.40 19.18
CA ALA A 108 15.33 -13.28 20.63
C ALA A 108 13.94 -13.72 21.13
N HIS A 109 12.88 -13.50 20.35
CA HIS A 109 11.51 -13.63 20.88
C HIS A 109 10.71 -14.79 20.26
N TRP A 110 10.96 -15.18 19.00
CA TRP A 110 10.15 -16.20 18.34
C TRP A 110 10.10 -17.55 19.09
N PRO A 111 11.21 -18.11 19.58
CA PRO A 111 11.17 -19.42 20.22
C PRO A 111 10.29 -19.48 21.48
N GLY A 112 10.20 -18.36 22.20
CA GLY A 112 9.49 -18.29 23.49
C GLY A 112 8.13 -17.60 23.45
N GLN A 113 7.83 -16.82 22.41
CA GLN A 113 6.67 -15.95 22.35
C GLN A 113 5.94 -15.99 20.99
N ALA A 114 5.97 -17.16 20.33
CA ALA A 114 5.41 -17.34 18.98
C ALA A 114 3.93 -16.93 18.88
N GLU A 115 3.11 -17.27 19.86
CA GLU A 115 1.68 -16.91 19.87
C GLU A 115 1.50 -15.39 19.93
N ARG A 116 2.28 -14.71 20.76
CA ARG A 116 2.22 -13.25 20.88
C ARG A 116 2.65 -12.58 19.58
N LEU A 117 3.72 -13.03 18.93
CA LEU A 117 4.16 -12.49 17.65
C LEU A 117 3.18 -12.78 16.51
N ARG A 118 2.47 -13.92 16.53
CA ARG A 118 1.37 -14.17 15.59
C ARG A 118 0.21 -13.21 15.79
N ALA A 119 -0.19 -12.95 17.04
CA ALA A 119 -1.24 -11.97 17.34
C ALA A 119 -0.84 -10.55 16.88
N VAL A 120 0.41 -10.13 17.13
CA VAL A 120 0.96 -8.86 16.65
C VAL A 120 0.96 -8.79 15.11
N ALA A 121 1.28 -9.89 14.42
CA ALA A 121 1.25 -9.95 12.96
C ALA A 121 -0.16 -9.71 12.41
N GLU A 122 -1.19 -10.15 13.11
CA GLU A 122 -2.58 -9.92 12.72
C GLU A 122 -3.04 -8.49 13.07
N TYR A 123 -2.87 -8.08 14.33
CA TYR A 123 -3.29 -6.77 14.79
C TYR A 123 -2.59 -6.37 16.09
N ASP A 124 -2.01 -5.17 16.15
CA ASP A 124 -1.30 -4.64 17.33
C ASP A 124 -1.89 -3.33 17.89
N ALA A 125 -3.00 -2.86 17.33
CA ALA A 125 -3.65 -1.60 17.69
C ALA A 125 -2.71 -0.37 17.64
N ALA A 126 -1.67 -0.42 16.80
CA ALA A 126 -0.59 0.56 16.72
C ALA A 126 0.13 0.82 18.07
N GLN A 127 0.18 -0.19 18.95
CA GLN A 127 0.75 -0.05 20.29
C GLN A 127 2.07 -0.80 20.43
N THR A 128 3.12 -0.08 20.85
CA THR A 128 4.43 -0.66 21.14
C THR A 128 4.41 -1.66 22.28
N ALA A 129 3.51 -1.52 23.24
CA ALA A 129 3.33 -2.42 24.37
C ALA A 129 2.95 -3.86 23.98
N CYS A 130 2.46 -4.07 22.74
CA CYS A 130 2.20 -5.42 22.22
C CYS A 130 3.49 -6.21 21.95
N TYR A 131 4.62 -5.52 21.80
CA TYR A 131 5.89 -6.13 21.44
C TYR A 131 6.74 -6.40 22.69
N PRO A 132 7.21 -7.63 22.91
CA PRO A 132 8.10 -7.91 24.02
C PRO A 132 9.40 -7.09 23.92
N ASP A 133 9.81 -6.51 25.03
CA ASP A 133 11.08 -5.74 25.18
C ASP A 133 11.29 -4.65 24.11
N PHE A 134 10.19 -4.05 23.60
CA PHE A 134 10.24 -3.06 22.52
C PHE A 134 11.15 -1.87 22.89
N ASP A 135 11.02 -1.31 24.08
CA ASP A 135 11.77 -0.11 24.48
C ASP A 135 13.28 -0.36 24.48
N ALA A 136 13.73 -1.48 25.03
CA ALA A 136 15.15 -1.85 25.06
C ALA A 136 15.69 -2.12 23.64
N TRP A 137 14.88 -2.75 22.77
CA TRP A 137 15.24 -2.95 21.37
C TRP A 137 15.27 -1.62 20.61
N PHE A 138 14.29 -0.75 20.84
CA PHE A 138 14.19 0.56 20.20
C PHE A 138 15.39 1.45 20.54
N GLU A 139 15.75 1.56 21.82
CA GLU A 139 16.93 2.32 22.28
C GLU A 139 18.23 1.81 21.65
N ARG A 140 18.33 0.51 21.44
CA ARG A 140 19.55 -0.11 20.90
C ARG A 140 19.70 0.05 19.40
N PHE A 141 18.62 -0.02 18.62
CA PHE A 141 18.69 -0.20 17.17
C PHE A 141 18.00 0.90 16.35
N ALA A 142 17.08 1.65 16.92
CA ALA A 142 16.19 2.53 16.17
C ALA A 142 16.61 4.02 16.23
N ASP A 143 17.91 4.29 16.44
CA ASP A 143 18.44 5.66 16.44
C ASP A 143 18.02 6.43 15.18
N GLY A 144 17.49 7.65 15.39
CA GLY A 144 16.99 8.52 14.33
C GLY A 144 15.57 8.19 13.83
N LEU A 145 14.89 7.18 14.40
CA LEU A 145 13.50 6.83 14.08
C LEU A 145 12.54 7.22 15.21
N THR A 146 11.28 7.46 14.84
CA THR A 146 10.21 7.52 15.85
C THR A 146 9.77 6.12 16.26
N ALA A 147 9.22 5.97 17.46
CA ALA A 147 8.71 4.69 17.95
C ALA A 147 7.65 4.08 17.01
N ASP A 148 6.76 4.91 16.45
CA ASP A 148 5.73 4.47 15.51
C ASP A 148 6.32 3.90 14.21
N LYS A 149 7.33 4.57 13.63
CA LYS A 149 8.01 4.08 12.42
C LYS A 149 8.78 2.79 12.69
N ALA A 150 9.46 2.71 13.84
CA ALA A 150 10.18 1.51 14.24
C ALA A 150 9.21 0.33 14.49
N ARG A 151 8.07 0.60 15.16
CA ARG A 151 7.00 -0.39 15.38
C ARG A 151 6.44 -0.89 14.04
N ALA A 152 6.08 0.01 13.14
CA ALA A 152 5.51 -0.36 11.84
C ALA A 152 6.48 -1.22 11.03
N ALA A 153 7.77 -0.87 11.01
CA ALA A 153 8.81 -1.65 10.35
C ALA A 153 9.00 -3.04 11.00
N LEU A 154 9.02 -3.09 12.34
CA LEU A 154 9.12 -4.35 13.08
C LEU A 154 7.90 -5.23 12.82
N ARG A 155 6.69 -4.66 12.82
CA ARG A 155 5.46 -5.37 12.47
C ARG A 155 5.52 -5.96 11.07
N GLN A 156 5.94 -5.19 10.09
CA GLN A 156 6.10 -5.67 8.72
C GLN A 156 7.04 -6.88 8.66
N TRP A 157 8.17 -6.85 9.38
CA TRP A 157 9.10 -7.97 9.46
C TRP A 157 8.48 -9.21 10.11
N ILE A 158 7.83 -9.04 11.25
CA ILE A 158 7.13 -10.11 11.96
C ILE A 158 6.08 -10.76 11.05
N ARG A 159 5.31 -9.97 10.31
CA ARG A 159 4.32 -10.48 9.34
C ARG A 159 4.97 -11.35 8.27
N LEU A 160 6.09 -10.91 7.68
CA LEU A 160 6.84 -11.69 6.71
C LEU A 160 7.33 -13.02 7.28
N ARG A 161 7.91 -12.99 8.47
CA ARG A 161 8.41 -14.20 9.14
C ARG A 161 7.29 -15.15 9.55
N VAL A 162 6.18 -14.64 10.05
CA VAL A 162 5.00 -15.45 10.39
C VAL A 162 4.41 -16.11 9.14
N GLN A 163 4.36 -15.43 8.00
CA GLN A 163 3.92 -16.00 6.72
C GLN A 163 4.84 -17.16 6.28
N GLU A 164 6.16 -17.00 6.42
CA GLU A 164 7.13 -18.06 6.12
C GLU A 164 6.90 -19.29 7.02
N GLU A 165 6.70 -19.09 8.31
CA GLU A 165 6.43 -20.18 9.27
C GLU A 165 5.09 -20.91 9.03
N LEU A 166 4.05 -20.14 8.63
CA LEU A 166 2.74 -20.72 8.32
C LEU A 166 2.68 -21.38 6.95
N GLY A 167 3.61 -21.07 6.05
CA GLY A 167 3.56 -21.49 4.65
C GLY A 167 2.37 -20.92 3.88
N ALA A 168 1.75 -19.85 4.38
CA ALA A 168 0.57 -19.21 3.81
C ALA A 168 0.61 -17.68 4.01
N PRO A 169 0.08 -16.90 3.06
CA PRO A 169 0.02 -15.45 3.20
C PRO A 169 -0.97 -15.05 4.31
N LEU A 170 -0.60 -14.05 5.09
CA LEU A 170 -1.53 -13.36 5.97
C LEU A 170 -2.43 -12.45 5.13
N PHE A 171 -3.60 -12.13 5.67
CA PHE A 171 -4.48 -11.12 5.04
C PHE A 171 -3.76 -9.76 4.92
N THR A 172 -4.16 -8.95 3.94
CA THR A 172 -3.61 -7.61 3.71
C THR A 172 -3.55 -6.80 5.00
N ASP A 173 -2.47 -6.06 5.20
CA ASP A 173 -2.27 -5.23 6.38
C ASP A 173 -3.06 -3.93 6.31
N VAL A 174 -4.36 -4.04 6.58
CA VAL A 174 -5.27 -2.87 6.56
C VAL A 174 -4.85 -1.82 7.57
N GLN A 175 -4.24 -2.21 8.70
CA GLN A 175 -3.86 -1.29 9.77
C GLN A 175 -2.80 -0.28 9.33
N GLU A 176 -1.87 -0.68 8.49
CA GLU A 176 -0.76 0.18 8.03
C GLU A 176 -1.00 0.84 6.67
N ASP A 177 -2.16 0.58 6.04
CA ASP A 177 -2.51 1.11 4.73
C ASP A 177 -3.69 2.10 4.82
N ALA A 178 -3.36 3.39 5.00
CA ALA A 178 -4.36 4.46 5.11
C ALA A 178 -5.21 4.60 3.84
N GLN A 179 -4.65 4.33 2.66
CA GLN A 179 -5.40 4.38 1.39
C GLN A 179 -6.44 3.26 1.35
N LEU A 180 -6.04 2.04 1.73
CA LEU A 180 -6.97 0.91 1.79
C LEU A 180 -8.05 1.12 2.85
N GLN A 181 -7.72 1.65 4.03
CA GLN A 181 -8.71 2.00 5.05
C GLN A 181 -9.76 2.96 4.51
N ARG A 182 -9.33 4.04 3.85
CA ARG A 182 -10.25 5.01 3.26
C ARG A 182 -11.08 4.39 2.15
N ALA A 183 -10.49 3.58 1.28
CA ALA A 183 -11.21 2.89 0.22
C ALA A 183 -12.32 1.96 0.76
N ILE A 184 -12.04 1.21 1.84
CA ILE A 184 -13.04 0.36 2.50
C ILE A 184 -14.19 1.20 3.07
N VAL A 185 -13.91 2.34 3.70
CA VAL A 185 -14.94 3.26 4.21
C VAL A 185 -15.84 3.74 3.08
N GLU A 186 -15.25 4.20 1.97
CA GLU A 186 -16.03 4.68 0.82
C GLU A 186 -16.85 3.55 0.15
N LEU A 187 -16.29 2.34 0.11
CA LEU A 187 -17.00 1.18 -0.42
C LEU A 187 -18.23 0.84 0.44
N VAL A 188 -18.06 0.78 1.77
CA VAL A 188 -19.14 0.47 2.72
C VAL A 188 -20.25 1.53 2.68
N ARG A 189 -19.89 2.82 2.51
CA ARG A 189 -20.87 3.91 2.34
C ARG A 189 -21.78 3.73 1.14
N GLN A 190 -21.31 3.05 0.09
CA GLN A 190 -22.07 2.79 -1.13
C GLN A 190 -22.93 1.52 -1.05
N ILE A 191 -22.87 0.75 0.04
CA ILE A 191 -23.61 -0.51 0.23
C ILE A 191 -24.51 -0.41 1.48
N PRO A 192 -25.49 0.49 1.51
CA PRO A 192 -26.31 0.70 2.72
C PRO A 192 -27.17 -0.50 3.10
N ASP A 193 -27.62 -1.30 2.11
CA ASP A 193 -28.54 -2.43 2.27
C ASP A 193 -27.89 -3.80 1.99
N SER A 194 -26.57 -3.91 2.12
CA SER A 194 -25.89 -5.18 1.90
C SER A 194 -26.31 -6.24 2.93
N PRO A 195 -26.36 -7.54 2.54
CA PRO A 195 -26.62 -8.62 3.48
C PRO A 195 -25.72 -8.51 4.72
N ALA A 196 -26.32 -8.60 5.91
CA ALA A 196 -25.66 -8.31 7.18
C ALA A 196 -24.27 -8.98 7.33
N GLU A 197 -24.12 -10.20 6.81
CA GLU A 197 -22.88 -10.98 6.90
C GLU A 197 -21.69 -10.35 6.13
N GLN A 198 -21.92 -9.76 4.95
CA GLN A 198 -20.86 -9.11 4.18
C GLN A 198 -20.46 -7.76 4.77
N VAL A 199 -21.45 -6.99 5.24
CA VAL A 199 -21.21 -5.71 5.90
C VAL A 199 -20.55 -5.93 7.26
N GLU A 200 -20.92 -6.98 7.99
CA GLU A 200 -20.36 -7.33 9.30
C GLU A 200 -18.85 -7.64 9.21
N MET A 201 -18.43 -8.35 8.19
CA MET A 201 -17.01 -8.62 7.94
C MET A 201 -16.23 -7.31 7.75
N TYR A 202 -16.72 -6.38 6.94
CA TYR A 202 -16.06 -5.08 6.72
C TYR A 202 -16.19 -4.15 7.93
N ARG A 203 -17.34 -4.13 8.62
CA ARG A 203 -17.54 -3.37 9.86
C ARG A 203 -16.66 -3.87 10.99
N SER A 204 -16.46 -5.17 11.13
CA SER A 204 -15.54 -5.72 12.13
C SER A 204 -14.10 -5.30 11.88
N PHE A 205 -13.71 -5.15 10.62
CA PHE A 205 -12.43 -4.55 10.24
C PHE A 205 -12.36 -3.08 10.62
N LEU A 206 -13.39 -2.31 10.31
CA LEU A 206 -13.46 -0.87 10.61
C LEU A 206 -13.58 -0.59 12.11
N SER A 207 -14.25 -1.44 12.89
CA SER A 207 -14.38 -1.28 14.35
C SER A 207 -13.07 -1.50 15.10
N LYS A 208 -12.12 -2.21 14.51
CA LYS A 208 -10.76 -2.40 15.02
C LYS A 208 -9.79 -1.28 14.61
N GLN A 209 -10.20 -0.38 13.71
CA GLN A 209 -9.40 0.70 13.19
C GLN A 209 -9.92 2.05 13.71
N PRO A 210 -9.06 3.00 14.09
CA PRO A 210 -9.50 4.36 14.33
C PRO A 210 -10.10 4.92 13.04
N VAL A 211 -11.34 5.35 13.09
CA VAL A 211 -11.99 6.05 11.96
C VAL A 211 -11.19 7.32 11.69
N PRO A 212 -10.68 7.56 10.47
CA PRO A 212 -10.02 8.81 10.15
C PRO A 212 -10.97 9.97 10.48
N ALA A 213 -10.47 10.99 11.17
CA ALA A 213 -11.25 12.18 11.49
C ALA A 213 -11.82 12.76 10.19
N GLU A 214 -13.12 13.05 10.16
CA GLU A 214 -13.74 13.77 9.06
C GLU A 214 -13.09 15.14 8.99
N GLU A 215 -12.34 15.44 7.93
CA GLU A 215 -11.99 16.80 7.59
C GLU A 215 -13.29 17.53 7.24
N LYS A 216 -13.58 18.54 8.04
CA LYS A 216 -14.73 19.46 7.84
C LYS A 216 -14.43 20.47 6.75
#